data_4bc332dd435e4ee667327520dd84489d
#
_entry.id   4bc332dd435e4ee667327520dd84489d
#
_cell.length_a   1.000
_cell.length_b   1.000
_cell.length_c   1.000
_cell.angle_alpha   90.00
_cell.angle_beta   90.00
_cell.angle_gamma   90.00
#
_symmetry.space_group_name_H-M   'P 1'
#
loop_
_entity.id
_entity.type
_entity.pdbx_description
1 polymer ?
#
loop_
_entity_poly.entity_id
_entity_poly.type
_entity_poly.pdbx_seq_one_letter_code
_entity_poly.pdbx_strand_id
1 'polypeptide(L)'
;MQRPATIRHRTSLFEEATSIVESEFASDLSLDDIARRVASSRRQLQRAYAEIGNTTFREHLTAIRMDRAAEMLGMRGLTVREVAHRVGYRQPAQFAKAFRRHHGASPSTFRSRGPMDGFGDGSRIAPQPA
;
A
#
# COMPACT_ATOMS: atom_id res chain seq x y z
N MET A 1 -8.23 28.84 4.79
CA MET A 1 -9.02 28.02 5.71
C MET A 1 -10.11 27.25 4.96
N GLN A 2 -10.26 25.98 5.28
CA GLN A 2 -11.22 25.11 4.60
C GLN A 2 -12.60 25.24 5.24
N ARG A 3 -13.62 25.26 4.41
CA ARG A 3 -14.99 25.22 4.91
C ARG A 3 -15.31 23.80 5.37
N PRO A 4 -16.15 23.65 6.42
CA PRO A 4 -16.51 22.30 6.88
C PRO A 4 -17.09 21.41 5.79
N ALA A 5 -17.91 21.96 4.89
CA ALA A 5 -18.48 21.19 3.78
C ALA A 5 -17.39 20.68 2.84
N THR A 6 -16.37 21.49 2.58
CA THR A 6 -15.24 21.08 1.74
C THR A 6 -14.45 19.97 2.40
N ILE A 7 -14.24 20.08 3.72
CA ILE A 7 -13.51 19.05 4.46
C ILE A 7 -14.28 17.74 4.43
N ARG A 8 -15.60 17.79 4.66
CA ARG A 8 -16.41 16.57 4.62
C ARG A 8 -16.39 15.94 3.24
N HIS A 9 -16.44 16.75 2.19
CA HIS A 9 -16.39 16.23 0.84
C HIS A 9 -15.07 15.53 0.58
N ARG A 10 -13.95 16.13 0.99
CA ARG A 10 -12.64 15.54 0.78
C ARG A 10 -12.45 14.28 1.62
N THR A 11 -12.99 14.26 2.84
CA THR A 11 -12.94 13.07 3.67
C THR A 11 -13.68 11.93 3.00
N SER A 12 -14.89 12.20 2.50
CA SER A 12 -15.67 11.19 1.82
C SER A 12 -14.97 10.69 0.56
N LEU A 13 -14.38 11.60 -0.21
CA LEU A 13 -13.66 11.27 -1.41
C LEU A 13 -12.45 10.39 -1.10
N PHE A 14 -11.72 10.75 -0.05
CA PHE A 14 -10.57 9.97 0.39
C PHE A 14 -11.00 8.56 0.82
N GLU A 15 -12.07 8.45 1.58
CA GLU A 15 -12.57 7.16 2.06
C GLU A 15 -13.00 6.26 0.90
N GLU A 16 -13.70 6.83 -0.09
CA GLU A 16 -14.12 6.06 -1.24
C GLU A 16 -12.91 5.55 -2.04
N ALA A 17 -11.94 6.43 -2.23
CA ALA A 17 -10.75 6.07 -2.99
C ALA A 17 -9.94 4.99 -2.27
N THR A 18 -9.74 5.14 -0.97
CA THR A 18 -8.95 4.16 -0.22
C THR A 18 -9.63 2.80 -0.18
N SER A 19 -10.95 2.80 -0.15
CA SER A 19 -11.71 1.54 -0.20
C SER A 19 -11.45 0.79 -1.51
N ILE A 20 -11.40 1.52 -2.62
CA ILE A 20 -11.10 0.91 -3.92
C ILE A 20 -9.67 0.35 -3.92
N VAL A 21 -8.73 1.13 -3.43
CA VAL A 21 -7.32 0.70 -3.40
C VAL A 21 -7.18 -0.56 -2.54
N GLU A 22 -7.82 -0.59 -1.39
CA GLU A 22 -7.71 -1.73 -0.49
C GLU A 22 -8.30 -3.01 -1.09
N SER A 23 -9.35 -2.89 -1.89
CA SER A 23 -9.95 -4.07 -2.48
C SER A 23 -9.33 -4.46 -3.83
N GLU A 24 -8.68 -3.53 -4.52
CA GLU A 24 -8.17 -3.80 -5.87
C GLU A 24 -6.67 -3.53 -6.02
N PHE A 25 -5.93 -3.56 -4.93
CA PHE A 25 -4.51 -3.18 -4.94
C PHE A 25 -3.66 -4.01 -5.92
N ALA A 26 -4.06 -5.23 -6.21
CA ALA A 26 -3.28 -6.11 -7.08
C ALA A 26 -3.50 -5.84 -8.56
N SER A 27 -4.51 -5.02 -8.88
CA SER A 27 -4.79 -4.69 -10.27
C SER A 27 -3.98 -3.46 -10.69
N ASP A 28 -4.07 -3.15 -11.98
CA ASP A 28 -3.34 -2.02 -12.55
C ASP A 28 -4.14 -0.72 -12.33
N LEU A 29 -4.09 -0.22 -11.11
CA LEU A 29 -4.83 0.98 -10.73
C LEU A 29 -4.06 2.25 -11.08
N SER A 30 -4.78 3.25 -11.61
CA SER A 30 -4.22 4.58 -11.81
C SER A 30 -5.07 5.59 -11.04
N LEU A 31 -4.44 6.72 -10.73
CA LEU A 31 -5.15 7.80 -10.06
C LEU A 31 -6.30 8.33 -10.91
N ASP A 32 -6.09 8.42 -12.22
CA ASP A 32 -7.15 8.89 -13.13
C ASP A 32 -8.33 7.94 -13.14
N ASP A 33 -8.06 6.64 -13.10
CA ASP A 33 -9.11 5.64 -13.10
C ASP A 33 -9.96 5.75 -11.83
N ILE A 34 -9.30 5.87 -10.69
CA ILE A 34 -10.03 5.99 -9.42
C ILE A 34 -10.82 7.29 -9.38
N ALA A 35 -10.20 8.40 -9.82
CA ALA A 35 -10.88 9.69 -9.84
C ALA A 35 -12.19 9.60 -10.63
N ARG A 36 -12.14 8.95 -11.77
CA ARG A 36 -13.32 8.76 -12.61
C ARG A 36 -14.39 7.95 -11.88
N ARG A 37 -13.97 6.90 -11.19
CA ARG A 37 -14.90 6.00 -10.50
C ARG A 37 -15.57 6.66 -9.29
N VAL A 38 -14.89 7.61 -8.66
CA VAL A 38 -15.47 8.33 -7.53
C VAL A 38 -16.07 9.68 -7.96
N ALA A 39 -16.25 9.86 -9.29
CA ALA A 39 -16.87 11.06 -9.86
C ALA A 39 -16.16 12.34 -9.45
N SER A 40 -14.83 12.32 -9.54
CA SER A 40 -14.01 13.46 -9.15
C SER A 40 -12.91 13.67 -10.18
N SER A 41 -12.15 14.75 -10.01
CA SER A 41 -11.00 15.02 -10.85
C SER A 41 -9.75 14.47 -10.16
N ARG A 42 -8.74 14.22 -10.99
CA ARG A 42 -7.44 13.79 -10.47
C ARG A 42 -6.92 14.79 -9.44
N ARG A 43 -7.07 16.08 -9.73
CA ARG A 43 -6.56 17.13 -8.86
C ARG A 43 -7.25 17.11 -7.49
N GLN A 44 -8.57 16.97 -7.50
CA GLN A 44 -9.31 16.91 -6.24
C GLN A 44 -8.96 15.67 -5.44
N LEU A 45 -8.75 14.56 -6.11
CA LEU A 45 -8.36 13.32 -5.44
C LEU A 45 -6.95 13.46 -4.84
N GLN A 46 -6.03 14.08 -5.56
CA GLN A 46 -4.68 14.33 -5.02
C GLN A 46 -4.75 15.21 -3.78
N ARG A 47 -5.61 16.21 -3.78
CA ARG A 47 -5.80 17.06 -2.62
C ARG A 47 -6.38 16.29 -1.44
N ALA A 48 -7.33 15.43 -1.71
CA ALA A 48 -7.92 14.61 -0.65
C ALA A 48 -6.87 13.72 -0.01
N TYR A 49 -6.04 13.08 -0.83
CA TYR A 49 -4.94 12.26 -0.29
C TYR A 49 -3.99 13.08 0.55
N ALA A 50 -3.61 14.27 0.09
CA ALA A 50 -2.66 15.10 0.81
C ALA A 50 -3.24 15.64 2.12
N GLU A 51 -4.47 16.16 2.08
CA GLU A 51 -5.04 16.89 3.20
C GLU A 51 -5.69 15.99 4.23
N ILE A 52 -6.34 14.94 3.79
CA ILE A 52 -7.02 14.02 4.72
C ILE A 52 -6.09 12.88 5.10
N GLY A 53 -5.39 12.30 4.12
CA GLY A 53 -4.56 11.14 4.34
C GLY A 53 -3.11 11.43 4.67
N ASN A 54 -2.68 12.65 4.44
CA ASN A 54 -1.29 13.04 4.64
C ASN A 54 -0.32 12.11 3.88
N THR A 55 -0.71 11.72 2.68
CA THR A 55 0.06 10.79 1.86
C THR A 55 -0.28 11.03 0.38
N THR A 56 0.24 10.19 -0.50
CA THR A 56 -0.13 10.21 -1.90
C THR A 56 -0.77 8.87 -2.26
N PHE A 57 -1.47 8.87 -3.39
CA PHE A 57 -2.04 7.62 -3.91
C PHE A 57 -0.94 6.56 -4.09
N ARG A 58 0.19 6.95 -4.67
CA ARG A 58 1.29 6.01 -4.93
C ARG A 58 1.83 5.42 -3.64
N GLU A 59 2.04 6.25 -2.63
CA GLU A 59 2.54 5.78 -1.34
C GLU A 59 1.55 4.83 -0.68
N HIS A 60 0.28 5.19 -0.74
CA HIS A 60 -0.77 4.37 -0.16
C HIS A 60 -0.85 3.00 -0.85
N LEU A 61 -0.86 3.00 -2.18
CA LEU A 61 -0.91 1.76 -2.94
C LEU A 61 0.31 0.87 -2.64
N THR A 62 1.50 1.48 -2.61
CA THR A 62 2.71 0.74 -2.32
C THR A 62 2.68 0.13 -0.93
N ALA A 63 2.23 0.91 0.07
CA ALA A 63 2.15 0.42 1.44
C ALA A 63 1.23 -0.79 1.55
N ILE A 64 0.07 -0.73 0.92
CA ILE A 64 -0.87 -1.85 0.95
C ILE A 64 -0.25 -3.08 0.29
N ARG A 65 0.35 -2.90 -0.87
CA ARG A 65 0.99 -4.01 -1.60
C ARG A 65 2.10 -4.66 -0.77
N MET A 66 2.92 -3.84 -0.13
CA MET A 66 4.03 -4.36 0.66
C MET A 66 3.57 -5.06 1.92
N ASP A 67 2.53 -4.54 2.57
CA ASP A 67 1.99 -5.20 3.76
C ASP A 67 1.34 -6.54 3.41
N ARG A 68 0.62 -6.60 2.30
CA ARG A 68 0.04 -7.86 1.85
C ARG A 68 1.12 -8.85 1.44
N ALA A 69 2.19 -8.35 0.81
CA ALA A 69 3.32 -9.20 0.45
C ALA A 69 3.96 -9.81 1.68
N ALA A 70 4.11 -9.02 2.75
CA ALA A 70 4.70 -9.53 3.99
C ALA A 70 3.87 -10.68 4.54
N GLU A 71 2.54 -10.55 4.52
CA GLU A 71 1.66 -11.62 4.96
C GLU A 71 1.83 -12.87 4.10
N MET A 72 1.89 -12.69 2.78
CA MET A 72 2.03 -13.81 1.85
C MET A 72 3.37 -14.52 1.98
N LEU A 73 4.43 -13.76 2.26
CA LEU A 73 5.75 -14.35 2.43
C LEU A 73 5.80 -15.28 3.63
N GLY A 74 4.91 -15.11 4.59
CA GLY A 74 4.81 -16.01 5.72
C GLY A 74 4.07 -17.30 5.39
N MET A 75 3.46 -17.39 4.24
CA MET A 75 2.72 -18.58 3.83
C MET A 75 3.63 -19.56 3.12
N ARG A 76 3.46 -20.84 3.41
CA ARG A 76 4.19 -21.88 2.73
C ARG A 76 3.62 -22.07 1.32
N GLY A 77 4.48 -22.43 0.40
CA GLY A 77 4.05 -22.77 -0.95
C GLY A 77 4.02 -21.63 -1.94
N LEU A 78 4.28 -20.40 -1.49
CA LEU A 78 4.35 -19.27 -2.40
C LEU A 78 5.81 -18.86 -2.57
N THR A 79 6.25 -18.77 -3.82
CA THR A 79 7.60 -18.27 -4.10
C THR A 79 7.58 -16.74 -4.01
N VAL A 80 8.76 -16.14 -3.86
CA VAL A 80 8.86 -14.68 -3.86
C VAL A 80 8.31 -14.12 -5.17
N ARG A 81 8.58 -14.78 -6.29
CA ARG A 81 8.08 -14.35 -7.59
C ARG A 81 6.54 -14.37 -7.61
N GLU A 82 5.95 -15.42 -7.06
CA GLU A 82 4.49 -15.52 -7.00
C GLU A 82 3.90 -14.41 -6.13
N VAL A 83 4.53 -14.12 -5.00
CA VAL A 83 4.08 -13.04 -4.14
C VAL A 83 4.13 -11.72 -4.87
N ALA A 84 5.25 -11.44 -5.56
CA ALA A 84 5.39 -10.20 -6.33
C ALA A 84 4.23 -10.04 -7.31
N HIS A 85 3.93 -11.11 -8.03
CA HIS A 85 2.87 -11.08 -9.03
C HIS A 85 1.50 -10.88 -8.38
N ARG A 86 1.25 -11.56 -7.28
CA ARG A 86 -0.05 -11.48 -6.59
C ARG A 86 -0.34 -10.10 -6.01
N VAL A 87 0.69 -9.33 -5.70
CA VAL A 87 0.47 -7.98 -5.18
C VAL A 87 0.60 -6.91 -6.26
N GLY A 88 0.68 -7.32 -7.53
CA GLY A 88 0.56 -6.39 -8.64
C GLY A 88 1.84 -5.96 -9.31
N TYR A 89 2.97 -6.63 -9.05
CA TYR A 89 4.23 -6.31 -9.69
C TYR A 89 4.50 -7.27 -10.86
N ARG A 90 4.84 -6.71 -12.01
CA ARG A 90 5.22 -7.52 -13.16
C ARG A 90 6.67 -7.95 -13.11
N GLN A 91 7.52 -7.12 -12.49
CA GLN A 91 8.95 -7.34 -12.44
C GLN A 91 9.36 -7.69 -11.02
N PRO A 92 9.81 -8.93 -10.77
CA PRO A 92 10.23 -9.32 -9.41
C PRO A 92 11.31 -8.42 -8.84
N ALA A 93 12.22 -7.91 -9.70
CA ALA A 93 13.28 -7.03 -9.21
C ALA A 93 12.73 -5.72 -8.66
N GLN A 94 11.69 -5.17 -9.29
CA GLN A 94 11.07 -3.94 -8.82
C GLN A 94 10.33 -4.19 -7.51
N PHE A 95 9.69 -5.34 -7.41
CA PHE A 95 9.04 -5.73 -6.16
C PHE A 95 10.06 -5.82 -5.03
N ALA A 96 11.18 -6.51 -5.27
CA ALA A 96 12.19 -6.69 -4.23
C ALA A 96 12.74 -5.35 -3.77
N LYS A 97 12.93 -4.42 -4.69
CA LYS A 97 13.44 -3.10 -4.37
C LYS A 97 12.43 -2.32 -3.51
N ALA A 98 11.16 -2.37 -3.89
CA ALA A 98 10.11 -1.69 -3.13
C ALA A 98 9.95 -2.32 -1.76
N PHE A 99 10.01 -3.64 -1.69
CA PHE A 99 9.86 -4.36 -0.43
C PHE A 99 10.98 -4.01 0.55
N ARG A 100 12.23 -4.00 0.05
CA ARG A 100 13.36 -3.63 0.89
C ARG A 100 13.21 -2.20 1.41
N ARG A 101 12.77 -1.28 0.54
CA ARG A 101 12.59 0.12 0.94
C ARG A 101 11.52 0.24 2.03
N HIS A 102 10.46 -0.52 1.91
CA HIS A 102 9.32 -0.41 2.83
C HIS A 102 9.57 -1.17 4.14
N HIS A 103 10.13 -2.36 4.06
CA HIS A 103 10.27 -3.23 5.24
C HIS A 103 11.71 -3.36 5.75
N GLY A 104 12.68 -2.78 5.08
CA GLY A 104 14.06 -2.78 5.55
C GLY A 104 14.86 -4.03 5.24
N ALA A 105 14.27 -5.02 4.60
CA ALA A 105 14.95 -6.26 4.24
C ALA A 105 14.39 -6.77 2.93
N SER A 106 15.19 -7.55 2.19
CA SER A 106 14.72 -8.15 0.95
C SER A 106 13.62 -9.18 1.25
N PRO A 107 12.78 -9.50 0.26
CA PRO A 107 11.73 -10.51 0.48
C PRO A 107 12.27 -11.85 0.96
N SER A 108 13.37 -12.33 0.39
CA SER A 108 13.92 -13.62 0.79
C SER A 108 14.50 -13.58 2.20
N THR A 109 15.16 -12.47 2.55
CA THR A 109 15.67 -12.29 3.91
C THR A 109 14.52 -12.22 4.92
N PHE A 110 13.48 -11.47 4.56
CA PHE A 110 12.30 -11.34 5.41
C PHE A 110 11.68 -12.72 5.66
N ARG A 111 11.52 -13.51 4.60
CA ARG A 111 10.95 -14.85 4.71
C ARG A 111 11.79 -15.76 5.59
N SER A 112 13.12 -15.70 5.45
CA SER A 112 13.99 -16.60 6.21
C SER A 112 14.02 -16.28 7.68
N ARG A 113 13.71 -15.05 8.06
CA ARG A 113 13.59 -14.68 9.48
C ARG A 113 12.34 -15.27 10.11
N GLY A 114 11.32 -15.53 9.30
CA GLY A 114 10.09 -16.10 9.78
C GLY A 114 9.18 -15.08 10.44
N PRO A 115 7.90 -15.42 10.60
CA PRO A 115 6.91 -14.49 11.12
C PRO A 115 7.12 -14.12 12.58
N MET A 116 7.94 -14.86 13.31
CA MET A 116 8.17 -14.58 14.72
C MET A 116 9.16 -13.48 14.94
N ASP A 117 10.03 -13.26 13.98
CA ASP A 117 11.03 -12.22 14.08
C ASP A 117 10.40 -10.91 13.67
N GLY A 118 10.46 -9.93 14.44
CA GLY A 118 9.98 -8.63 14.09
C GLY A 118 8.49 -8.42 14.26
N PHE A 119 7.83 -9.46 14.68
CA PHE A 119 6.43 -9.27 14.98
C PHE A 119 6.17 -9.52 16.42
N GLY A 120 5.54 -9.27 16.67
CA GLY A 120 5.42 -9.54 17.79
C GLY A 120 5.52 -8.80 18.78
N ASP A 121 5.57 -8.90 18.52
CA ASP A 121 5.79 -8.29 19.15
C ASP A 121 5.94 -7.06 18.91
N GLY A 122 5.74 -6.90 18.57
CA GLY A 122 5.89 -5.98 18.34
C GLY A 122 6.34 -5.36 17.78
N SER A 123 6.42 -5.79 17.91
CA SER A 123 6.96 -5.14 17.48
C SER A 123 7.19 -4.62 16.60
N ARG A 124 6.83 -4.59 16.41
CA ARG A 124 7.12 -4.03 15.84
C ARG A 124 7.57 -3.54 15.40
N ILE A 125 7.55 -3.87 15.45
CA ILE A 125 8.04 -3.48 15.25
C ILE A 125 8.55 -2.96 15.04
N ALA A 126 8.66 -3.26 14.99
CA ALA A 126 9.26 -2.78 14.91
C ALA A 126 9.77 -2.31 14.63
N PRO A 127 9.72 -2.39 14.58
CA PRO A 127 10.27 -1.84 14.33
C PRO A 127 10.67 -1.34 13.68
N GLN A 128 10.48 -1.31 13.59
CA GLN A 128 10.86 -0.67 13.16
C GLN A 128 11.56 -0.19 12.71
N PRO A 129 11.73 -0.36 12.46
CA PRO A 129 12.47 0.18 12.15
C PRO A 129 12.95 0.57 11.92
N ALA A 130 12.87 0.53 11.94
CA ALA A 130 13.32 1.08 12.00
C ALA A 130 13.49 1.41 12.07
#